data_61b71eee30407de92fbd652ee058782b
#
_entry.id   61b71eee30407de92fbd652ee058782b
#
_cell.length_a   1.000
_cell.length_b   1.000
_cell.length_c   1.000
_cell.angle_alpha   90.00
_cell.angle_beta   90.00
_cell.angle_gamma   90.00
#
_symmetry.space_group_name_H-M   'P 1'
#
loop_
_entity.id
_entity.type
_entity.pdbx_description
1 polymer ?
#
loop_
_entity_poly.entity_id
_entity_poly.type
_entity_poly.pdbx_seq_one_letter_code
_entity_poly.pdbx_strand_id
1 'polypeptide(L)'
;MKKCLHILPMNKLSGAEKMALLICKNMKKFTPVVVCGGKNLSEIFKKEGIESYDTTFSNKNIFKTLRFLKNIIEKNNIKIIHAHDNNASLNAYLVKRTFRLDIKV
;
A
#
# COMPACT_ATOMS: atom_id res chain seq x y z
N MET A 1 -11.95 -9.38 -10.16
CA MET A 1 -10.75 -8.64 -10.63
C MET A 1 -9.65 -8.73 -9.59
N LYS A 2 -8.43 -8.94 -10.01
CA LYS A 2 -7.28 -9.03 -9.10
C LYS A 2 -6.96 -7.68 -8.50
N LYS A 3 -6.53 -7.66 -7.24
CA LYS A 3 -6.17 -6.44 -6.54
C LYS A 3 -4.66 -6.27 -6.45
N CYS A 4 -4.22 -5.04 -6.60
CA CYS A 4 -2.82 -4.65 -6.47
C CYS A 4 -2.68 -3.69 -5.28
N LEU A 5 -1.73 -3.94 -4.40
CA LEU A 5 -1.49 -3.09 -3.25
C LEU A 5 -0.42 -2.05 -3.57
N HIS A 6 -0.73 -0.80 -3.31
CA HIS A 6 0.22 0.32 -3.42
C HIS A 6 0.58 0.78 -2.01
N ILE A 7 1.87 0.87 -1.71
CA ILE A 7 2.36 1.31 -0.41
C ILE A 7 2.94 2.71 -0.55
N LEU A 8 2.38 3.66 0.20
CA LEU A 8 2.76 5.07 0.18
C LEU A 8 3.00 5.54 1.62
N PRO A 9 4.23 5.41 2.15
CA PRO A 9 4.49 5.69 3.57
C PRO A 9 4.38 7.16 3.98
N MET A 10 3.87 8.02 3.13
CA MET A 10 3.71 9.45 3.38
C MET A 10 2.28 9.80 3.77
N ASN A 11 2.07 11.04 4.21
CA ASN A 11 0.74 11.51 4.62
C ASN A 11 0.33 12.79 3.90
N LYS A 12 0.95 13.09 2.76
CA LYS A 12 0.57 14.26 1.97
C LYS A 12 0.72 13.97 0.49
N LEU A 13 -0.01 14.69 -0.33
CA LEU A 13 -0.01 14.50 -1.78
C LEU A 13 1.13 15.29 -2.41
N SER A 14 2.32 14.70 -2.45
CA SER A 14 3.49 15.27 -3.14
C SER A 14 3.66 14.60 -4.52
N GLY A 15 4.80 14.83 -5.19
CA GLY A 15 4.99 14.36 -6.57
C GLY A 15 4.77 12.87 -6.77
N ALA A 16 5.39 12.04 -5.93
CA ALA A 16 5.27 10.58 -6.04
C ALA A 16 3.84 10.10 -5.77
N GLU A 17 3.18 10.71 -4.78
CA GLU A 17 1.82 10.35 -4.42
C GLU A 17 0.82 10.78 -5.49
N LYS A 18 1.05 11.91 -6.14
CA LYS A 18 0.21 12.35 -7.26
C LYS A 18 0.33 11.38 -8.44
N MET A 19 1.54 10.92 -8.72
CA MET A 19 1.77 9.92 -9.76
C MET A 19 1.06 8.61 -9.43
N ALA A 20 1.15 8.17 -8.16
CA ALA A 20 0.48 6.95 -7.71
C ALA A 20 -1.03 7.06 -7.86
N LEU A 21 -1.60 8.23 -7.54
CA LEU A 21 -3.03 8.47 -7.70
C LEU A 21 -3.44 8.35 -9.17
N LEU A 22 -2.67 8.94 -10.08
CA LEU A 22 -2.93 8.83 -11.52
C LEU A 22 -2.87 7.38 -11.99
N ILE A 23 -1.87 6.63 -11.54
CA ILE A 23 -1.74 5.22 -11.88
C ILE A 23 -2.97 4.44 -11.39
N CYS A 24 -3.37 4.65 -10.14
CA CYS A 24 -4.53 3.96 -9.57
C CYS A 24 -5.83 4.29 -10.32
N LYS A 25 -6.03 5.54 -10.70
CA LYS A 25 -7.24 5.96 -11.41
C LYS A 25 -7.33 5.35 -12.82
N ASN A 26 -6.19 4.98 -13.39
CA ASN A 26 -6.13 4.47 -14.76
C ASN A 26 -5.85 2.97 -14.83
N MET A 27 -5.86 2.27 -13.71
CA MET A 27 -5.66 0.82 -13.72
C MET A 27 -6.88 0.11 -14.30
N LYS A 28 -6.65 -0.78 -15.26
CA LYS A 28 -7.72 -1.52 -15.95
C LYS A 28 -7.71 -3.00 -15.61
N LYS A 29 -6.53 -3.59 -15.38
CA LYS A 29 -6.39 -5.03 -15.13
C LYS A 29 -6.45 -5.39 -13.65
N PHE A 30 -6.19 -4.43 -12.78
CA PHE A 30 -6.16 -4.65 -11.34
C PHE A 30 -6.97 -3.57 -10.64
N THR A 31 -7.62 -3.95 -9.54
CA THR A 31 -8.28 -2.97 -8.67
C THR A 31 -7.24 -2.50 -7.65
N PRO A 32 -6.97 -1.19 -7.56
CA PRO A 32 -5.98 -0.69 -6.62
C PRO A 32 -6.48 -0.70 -5.18
N VAL A 33 -5.59 -1.08 -4.26
CA VAL A 33 -5.77 -0.91 -2.82
C VAL A 33 -4.53 -0.16 -2.34
N VAL A 34 -4.71 0.87 -1.53
CA VAL A 34 -3.62 1.75 -1.12
C VAL A 34 -3.48 1.75 0.39
N VAL A 35 -2.24 1.68 0.87
CA VAL A 35 -1.90 1.88 2.28
C VAL A 35 -1.01 3.11 2.38
N CYS A 36 -1.50 4.11 3.10
CA CYS A 36 -0.81 5.39 3.25
C CYS A 36 -0.19 5.54 4.63
N GLY A 37 0.74 6.48 4.76
CA GLY A 37 1.40 6.78 6.02
C GLY A 37 0.58 7.65 6.96
N GLY A 38 -0.64 8.00 6.59
CA GLY A 38 -1.51 8.80 7.43
C GLY A 38 -2.88 9.00 6.83
N LYS A 39 -3.79 9.51 7.67
CA LYS A 39 -5.19 9.65 7.32
C LYS A 39 -5.45 10.67 6.22
N ASN A 40 -4.68 11.76 6.18
CA ASN A 40 -4.89 12.81 5.18
C ASN A 40 -4.76 12.26 3.76
N LEU A 41 -3.68 11.53 3.49
CA LEU A 41 -3.46 10.95 2.17
C LEU A 41 -4.48 9.86 1.88
N SER A 42 -4.79 9.03 2.87
CA SER A 42 -5.78 7.96 2.72
C SER A 42 -7.14 8.52 2.30
N GLU A 43 -7.57 9.63 2.89
CA GLU A 43 -8.86 10.23 2.55
C GLU A 43 -8.88 10.81 1.14
N ILE A 44 -7.74 11.33 0.65
CA ILE A 44 -7.65 11.81 -0.72
C ILE A 44 -7.93 10.66 -1.70
N PHE A 45 -7.34 9.48 -1.47
CA PHE A 45 -7.58 8.32 -2.31
C PHE A 45 -9.03 7.83 -2.19
N LYS A 46 -9.60 7.85 -0.98
CA LYS A 46 -10.99 7.44 -0.79
C LYS A 46 -11.97 8.33 -1.56
N LYS A 47 -11.71 9.63 -1.61
CA LYS A 47 -12.54 10.56 -2.37
C LYS A 47 -12.52 10.27 -3.87
N GLU A 48 -11.46 9.65 -4.35
CA GLU A 48 -11.34 9.26 -5.77
C GLU A 48 -11.89 7.85 -6.01
N GLY A 49 -12.58 7.26 -5.04
CA GLY A 49 -13.18 5.95 -5.18
C GLY A 49 -12.20 4.78 -5.03
N ILE A 50 -11.03 5.02 -4.47
CA ILE A 50 -10.00 4.00 -4.30
C ILE A 50 -10.02 3.48 -2.87
N GLU A 51 -10.07 2.16 -2.69
CA GLU A 51 -10.00 1.53 -1.37
C GLU A 51 -8.64 1.85 -0.76
N SER A 52 -8.63 2.50 0.42
CA SER A 52 -7.39 2.91 1.03
C SER A 52 -7.43 2.77 2.55
N TYR A 53 -6.25 2.54 3.11
CA TYR A 53 -6.03 2.34 4.53
C TYR A 53 -4.86 3.21 4.95
N ASP A 54 -4.76 3.49 6.25
CA ASP A 54 -3.62 4.24 6.77
C ASP A 54 -3.02 3.53 7.98
N THR A 55 -1.71 3.66 8.12
CA THR A 55 -0.97 3.15 9.27
C THR A 55 0.28 3.99 9.46
N THR A 56 0.82 3.97 10.67
CA THR A 56 2.09 4.63 10.93
C THR A 56 3.23 3.69 10.54
N PHE A 57 4.01 4.08 9.54
CA PHE A 57 5.20 3.32 9.14
C PHE A 57 6.35 3.66 10.07
N SER A 58 6.27 3.17 11.31
CA SER A 58 7.25 3.49 12.35
C SER A 58 8.30 2.39 12.47
N ASN A 59 9.58 2.81 12.55
CA ASN A 59 10.67 1.86 12.78
C ASN A 59 10.65 1.28 14.20
N LYS A 60 9.95 1.92 15.13
CA LYS A 60 9.85 1.45 16.51
C LYS A 60 8.93 0.25 16.66
N ASN A 61 7.94 0.13 15.77
CA ASN A 61 6.95 -0.95 15.81
C ASN A 61 6.78 -1.58 14.43
N ILE A 62 7.89 -2.04 13.86
CA ILE A 62 7.86 -2.60 12.51
C ILE A 62 6.96 -3.83 12.41
N PHE A 63 6.93 -4.68 13.45
CA PHE A 63 6.05 -5.85 13.44
C PHE A 63 4.58 -5.48 13.37
N LYS A 64 4.18 -4.40 14.02
CA LYS A 64 2.79 -3.92 13.97
C LYS A 64 2.43 -3.50 12.55
N THR A 65 3.34 -2.77 11.89
CA THR A 65 3.15 -2.36 10.50
C THR A 65 3.08 -3.57 9.57
N LEU A 66 4.00 -4.51 9.73
CA LEU A 66 4.04 -5.72 8.90
C LEU A 66 2.78 -6.57 9.07
N ARG A 67 2.29 -6.70 10.30
CA ARG A 67 1.05 -7.44 10.57
C ARG A 67 -0.15 -6.74 9.94
N PHE A 68 -0.18 -5.42 9.99
CA PHE A 68 -1.23 -4.62 9.36
C PHE A 68 -1.25 -4.87 7.85
N LEU A 69 -0.08 -4.80 7.21
CA LEU A 69 0.04 -5.07 5.78
C LEU A 69 -0.35 -6.51 5.44
N LYS A 70 0.07 -7.48 6.25
CA LYS A 70 -0.31 -8.88 6.07
C LYS A 70 -1.82 -9.05 6.08
N ASN A 71 -2.50 -8.41 7.05
CA ASN A 71 -3.95 -8.53 7.18
C ASN A 71 -4.66 -7.95 5.95
N ILE A 72 -4.18 -6.83 5.42
CA ILE A 72 -4.73 -6.24 4.20
C ILE A 72 -4.50 -7.15 3.00
N ILE A 73 -3.31 -7.71 2.88
CA ILE A 73 -2.95 -8.60 1.78
C ILE A 73 -3.87 -9.84 1.79
N GLU A 74 -4.06 -10.44 2.96
CA GLU A 74 -4.89 -11.62 3.07
C GLU A 74 -6.38 -11.32 2.89
N LYS A 75 -6.86 -10.24 3.51
CA LYS A 75 -8.27 -9.83 3.40
C LYS A 75 -8.66 -9.55 1.96
N ASN A 76 -7.78 -8.96 1.18
CA ASN A 76 -8.06 -8.55 -0.20
C ASN A 76 -7.50 -9.53 -1.23
N ASN A 77 -6.89 -10.62 -0.79
CA ASN A 77 -6.26 -11.62 -1.67
C ASN A 77 -5.27 -10.99 -2.66
N ILE A 78 -4.41 -10.11 -2.13
CA ILE A 78 -3.45 -9.37 -2.94
C ILE A 78 -2.30 -10.29 -3.36
N LYS A 79 -1.93 -10.24 -4.64
CA LYS A 79 -0.84 -11.02 -5.20
C LYS A 79 0.32 -10.16 -5.71
N ILE A 80 0.09 -8.86 -5.89
CA ILE A 80 1.10 -7.94 -6.40
C ILE A 80 1.14 -6.71 -5.51
N ILE A 81 2.35 -6.28 -5.16
CA ILE A 81 2.58 -5.03 -4.43
C ILE A 81 3.39 -4.09 -5.32
N HIS A 82 2.92 -2.87 -5.47
CA HIS A 82 3.64 -1.80 -6.15
C HIS A 82 4.20 -0.86 -5.10
N ALA A 83 5.52 -0.91 -4.91
CA ALA A 83 6.22 -0.05 -3.96
C ALA A 83 6.74 1.18 -4.69
N HIS A 84 6.39 2.36 -4.18
CA HIS A 84 6.67 3.62 -4.86
C HIS A 84 7.96 4.31 -4.41
N ASP A 85 8.58 3.84 -3.32
CA ASP A 85 9.86 4.38 -2.85
C ASP A 85 10.64 3.32 -2.08
N ASN A 86 11.83 3.69 -1.58
CA ASN A 86 12.69 2.75 -0.88
C ASN A 86 12.08 2.24 0.42
N ASN A 87 11.38 3.09 1.16
CA ASN A 87 10.72 2.69 2.40
C ASN A 87 9.59 1.71 2.11
N ALA A 88 8.78 1.99 1.09
CA ALA A 88 7.72 1.09 0.66
C ALA A 88 8.28 -0.25 0.20
N SER A 89 9.37 -0.24 -0.56
CA SER A 89 10.03 -1.46 -1.03
C SER A 89 10.53 -2.32 0.13
N LEU A 90 11.13 -1.69 1.13
CA LEU A 90 11.61 -2.39 2.32
C LEU A 90 10.45 -3.05 3.06
N ASN A 91 9.36 -2.31 3.29
CA ASN A 91 8.19 -2.85 3.98
C ASN A 91 7.55 -4.00 3.19
N ALA A 92 7.45 -3.86 1.87
CA ALA A 92 6.91 -4.92 1.02
C ALA A 92 7.76 -6.19 1.10
N TYR A 93 9.06 -6.04 1.01
CA TYR A 93 9.99 -7.17 1.11
C TYR A 93 9.90 -7.84 2.48
N LEU A 94 9.88 -7.05 3.54
CA LEU A 94 9.83 -7.58 4.90
C LEU A 94 8.53 -8.33 5.19
N VAL A 95 7.38 -7.80 4.75
CA VAL A 95 6.11 -8.48 4.98
C VAL A 95 6.05 -9.80 4.20
N LYS A 96 6.54 -9.80 2.97
CA LYS A 96 6.60 -11.02 2.17
C LYS A 96 7.45 -12.10 2.85
N ARG A 97 8.64 -11.72 3.31
CA ARG A 97 9.59 -12.66 3.90
C ARG A 97 9.18 -13.12 5.29
N THR A 98 8.70 -12.20 6.13
CA THR A 98 8.33 -12.51 7.52
C THR A 98 7.17 -13.50 7.59
N PHE A 99 6.17 -13.32 6.75
CA PHE A 99 4.98 -14.16 6.77
C PHE A 99 4.93 -15.17 5.62
N ARG A 100 6.01 -15.29 4.85
CA ARG A 100 6.14 -16.23 3.72
C ARG A 100 4.96 -16.13 2.76
N LEU A 101 4.61 -14.90 2.40
CA LEU A 101 3.48 -14.66 1.50
C LEU A 101 3.85 -14.91 0.05
N ASP A 102 2.91 -15.47 -0.71
CA ASP A 102 3.07 -15.72 -2.14
C ASP A 102 2.61 -14.47 -2.90
N ILE A 103 3.46 -13.45 -2.92
CA ILE A 103 3.18 -12.18 -3.57
C ILE A 103 4.37 -11.74 -4.41
N LYS A 104 4.09 -10.95 -5.44
CA LYS A 104 5.10 -10.34 -6.28
C LYS A 104 5.24 -8.87 -5.92
N VAL A 105 6.46 -8.44 -5.68
CA VAL A 105 6.76 -7.04 -5.33
C VAL A 105 7.37 -6.30 -6.51
#